data_5f02044e15645da0a16080893d8a8fa9
#
_entry.id   5f02044e15645da0a16080893d8a8fa9
#
_cell.length_a   1.000
_cell.length_b   1.000
_cell.length_c   1.000
_cell.angle_alpha   90.00
_cell.angle_beta   90.00
_cell.angle_gamma   90.00
#
_symmetry.space_group_name_H-M   'P 1'
#
loop_
_entity.id
_entity.type
_entity.pdbx_description
1 polymer ?
#
loop_
_entity_poly.entity_id
_entity_poly.type
_entity_poly.pdbx_seq_one_letter_code
_entity_poly.pdbx_strand_id
1 'polypeptide(L)'
;DETAMTVEFPAQSLVEGISSTIYATADDEIRPAMNGILFDIDTDSTTLVASDSHKLICYTTADVKSPAKASFILHKKPASIIKAIIGKDVETVDIAFDSKNASFCFGQTMVICRLVVGKYPKYRDVIPQNNSNVLKINRAQLLNTVRRVSVCANKASNHIKFDLQNGSLEISAQDLGFSIAAYEKMQCQYDGEPLTIGFKSPFIIEILSNMNCGELVMKFLDSKRAALILPAEEEEESGKICGII
;
A
#
# COMPACT_ATOMS: atom_id res chain seq x y z
N ASP A 1 20.17 -25.12 15.44
CA ASP A 1 19.57 -25.39 14.13
C ASP A 1 18.07 -25.12 14.25
N GLU A 2 17.65 -23.86 14.03
CA GLU A 2 16.26 -23.53 13.83
C GLU A 2 15.84 -24.14 12.50
N THR A 3 14.81 -24.98 12.51
CA THR A 3 14.28 -25.60 11.31
C THR A 3 13.73 -24.50 10.41
N ALA A 4 14.31 -24.31 9.23
CA ALA A 4 13.84 -23.33 8.28
C ALA A 4 12.41 -23.68 7.85
N MET A 5 11.51 -22.70 7.89
CA MET A 5 10.18 -22.83 7.32
C MET A 5 10.23 -22.59 5.82
N THR A 6 9.50 -23.39 5.05
CA THR A 6 9.44 -23.22 3.58
C THR A 6 8.00 -22.98 3.16
N VAL A 7 7.82 -22.02 2.25
CA VAL A 7 6.54 -21.72 1.59
C VAL A 7 6.77 -21.53 0.10
N GLU A 8 5.82 -21.98 -0.71
CA GLU A 8 5.80 -21.77 -2.14
C GLU A 8 4.91 -20.56 -2.48
N PHE A 9 5.42 -19.65 -3.30
CA PHE A 9 4.70 -18.50 -3.80
C PHE A 9 4.52 -18.61 -5.32
N PRO A 10 3.32 -18.39 -5.88
CA PRO A 10 3.21 -18.06 -7.27
C PRO A 10 4.06 -16.81 -7.57
N ALA A 11 4.91 -16.90 -8.59
CA ALA A 11 5.86 -15.82 -8.91
C ALA A 11 5.15 -14.49 -9.19
N GLN A 12 4.02 -14.54 -9.87
CA GLN A 12 3.21 -13.36 -10.15
C GLN A 12 2.69 -12.70 -8.86
N SER A 13 2.10 -13.47 -7.93
CA SER A 13 1.60 -12.96 -6.65
C SER A 13 2.71 -12.36 -5.81
N LEU A 14 3.92 -12.95 -5.84
CA LEU A 14 5.09 -12.40 -5.15
C LEU A 14 5.53 -11.05 -5.74
N VAL A 15 5.65 -10.97 -7.07
CA VAL A 15 6.04 -9.74 -7.76
C VAL A 15 5.00 -8.63 -7.58
N GLU A 16 3.72 -8.95 -7.66
CA GLU A 16 2.62 -8.01 -7.43
C GLU A 16 2.60 -7.53 -5.98
N GLY A 17 2.71 -8.43 -5.02
CA GLY A 17 2.74 -8.09 -3.60
C GLY A 17 3.90 -7.19 -3.22
N ILE A 18 5.11 -7.50 -3.71
CA ILE A 18 6.28 -6.63 -3.52
C ILE A 18 6.07 -5.28 -4.22
N SER A 19 5.60 -5.27 -5.47
CA SER A 19 5.38 -4.04 -6.23
C SER A 19 4.37 -3.12 -5.59
N SER A 20 3.29 -3.70 -5.06
CA SER A 20 2.21 -2.97 -4.42
C SER A 20 2.56 -2.40 -3.05
N THR A 21 3.60 -2.91 -2.39
CA THR A 21 3.91 -2.53 -1.01
C THR A 21 5.25 -1.80 -0.84
N ILE A 22 6.24 -2.09 -1.66
CA ILE A 22 7.64 -1.63 -1.47
C ILE A 22 7.77 -0.11 -1.35
N TYR A 23 6.96 0.67 -2.07
CA TYR A 23 7.00 2.12 -2.05
C TYR A 23 6.55 2.72 -0.70
N ALA A 24 5.81 1.96 0.09
CA ALA A 24 5.36 2.38 1.41
C ALA A 24 6.34 2.05 2.53
N THR A 25 7.48 1.43 2.24
CA THR A 25 8.53 1.19 3.24
C THR A 25 9.20 2.49 3.68
N ALA A 26 9.63 2.54 4.94
CA ALA A 26 10.35 3.68 5.49
C ALA A 26 11.86 3.68 5.12
N ASP A 27 12.51 4.79 5.43
CA ASP A 27 13.95 4.95 5.62
C ASP A 27 14.17 5.51 7.02
N ASP A 28 14.04 4.66 8.04
CA ASP A 28 14.01 5.06 9.44
C ASP A 28 15.06 4.28 10.24
N GLU A 29 16.05 4.97 10.78
CA GLU A 29 17.12 4.36 11.60
C GLU A 29 16.61 3.94 12.98
N ILE A 30 15.56 4.58 13.48
CA ILE A 30 14.99 4.31 14.82
C ILE A 30 14.08 3.09 14.78
N ARG A 31 13.38 2.88 13.67
CA ARG A 31 12.42 1.79 13.48
C ARG A 31 12.77 0.93 12.26
N PRO A 32 13.91 0.22 12.29
CA PRO A 32 14.42 -0.51 11.13
C PRO A 32 13.44 -1.58 10.60
N ALA A 33 12.51 -2.08 11.43
CA ALA A 33 11.46 -2.99 11.00
C ALA A 33 10.59 -2.42 9.86
N MET A 34 10.41 -1.09 9.81
CA MET A 34 9.61 -0.42 8.77
C MET A 34 10.39 -0.19 7.46
N ASN A 35 11.70 -0.45 7.42
CA ASN A 35 12.53 -0.36 6.20
C ASN A 35 12.38 -1.58 5.29
N GLY A 36 11.44 -2.46 5.60
CA GLY A 36 11.14 -3.66 4.85
C GLY A 36 9.66 -3.94 4.74
N ILE A 37 9.36 -4.96 3.97
CA ILE A 37 8.02 -5.51 3.78
C ILE A 37 7.84 -6.65 4.79
N LEU A 38 6.81 -6.59 5.61
CA LEU A 38 6.38 -7.71 6.43
C LEU A 38 5.68 -8.72 5.55
N PHE A 39 6.11 -9.96 5.58
CA PHE A 39 5.39 -11.13 5.10
C PHE A 39 4.68 -11.75 6.31
N ASP A 40 3.37 -11.55 6.40
CA ASP A 40 2.51 -12.10 7.45
C ASP A 40 1.75 -13.30 6.87
N ILE A 41 2.29 -14.49 7.14
CA ILE A 41 1.85 -15.76 6.56
C ILE A 41 0.88 -16.43 7.53
N ASP A 42 -0.34 -16.65 7.09
CA ASP A 42 -1.36 -17.42 7.81
C ASP A 42 -1.63 -18.76 7.09
N THR A 43 -2.47 -19.61 7.67
CA THR A 43 -2.84 -20.92 7.10
C THR A 43 -3.58 -20.80 5.77
N ASP A 44 -4.38 -19.77 5.58
CA ASP A 44 -5.28 -19.64 4.43
C ASP A 44 -4.94 -18.46 3.50
N SER A 45 -4.04 -17.59 3.94
CA SER A 45 -3.65 -16.41 3.16
C SER A 45 -2.32 -15.85 3.63
N THR A 46 -1.69 -15.07 2.76
CA THR A 46 -0.49 -14.30 3.10
C THR A 46 -0.73 -12.84 2.82
N THR A 47 -0.33 -11.98 3.76
CA THR A 47 -0.41 -10.53 3.62
C THR A 47 0.98 -9.92 3.62
N LEU A 48 1.31 -9.19 2.56
CA LEU A 48 2.50 -8.35 2.50
C LEU A 48 2.11 -6.95 2.98
N VAL A 49 2.90 -6.40 3.91
CA VAL A 49 2.59 -5.11 4.55
C VAL A 49 3.80 -4.20 4.53
N ALA A 50 3.59 -2.95 4.17
CA ALA A 50 4.60 -1.91 4.33
C ALA A 50 3.98 -0.62 4.86
N SER A 51 4.75 0.10 5.69
CA SER A 51 4.33 1.38 6.25
C SER A 51 5.54 2.26 6.59
N ASP A 52 5.37 3.58 6.42
CA ASP A 52 6.33 4.61 6.86
C ASP A 52 5.78 5.45 8.02
N SER A 53 4.71 5.01 8.68
CA SER A 53 3.93 5.71 9.72
C SER A 53 2.97 6.79 9.21
N HIS A 54 3.01 7.13 7.94
CA HIS A 54 2.11 8.11 7.32
C HIS A 54 1.11 7.46 6.38
N LYS A 55 1.52 6.37 5.77
CA LYS A 55 0.68 5.50 4.95
C LYS A 55 0.98 4.04 5.27
N LEU A 56 0.03 3.18 5.06
CA LEU A 56 0.17 1.73 5.21
C LEU A 56 -0.48 1.05 4.02
N ILE A 57 0.22 0.11 3.42
CA ILE A 57 -0.28 -0.69 2.31
C ILE A 57 -0.27 -2.15 2.69
N CYS A 58 -1.37 -2.82 2.43
CA CYS A 58 -1.51 -4.27 2.55
C CYS A 58 -1.82 -4.85 1.17
N TYR A 59 -1.17 -5.95 0.84
CA TYR A 59 -1.50 -6.81 -0.29
C TYR A 59 -1.75 -8.21 0.27
N THR A 60 -2.96 -8.72 0.10
CA THR A 60 -3.36 -10.04 0.63
C THR A 60 -3.69 -10.97 -0.52
N THR A 61 -3.09 -12.16 -0.53
CA THR A 61 -3.39 -13.24 -1.48
C THR A 61 -3.76 -14.52 -0.76
N ALA A 62 -4.70 -15.28 -1.31
CA ALA A 62 -5.07 -16.61 -0.85
C ALA A 62 -4.28 -17.73 -1.57
N ASP A 63 -3.43 -17.38 -2.53
CA ASP A 63 -2.66 -18.34 -3.33
C ASP A 63 -1.55 -19.02 -2.52
N VAL A 64 -1.14 -18.41 -1.42
CA VAL A 64 -0.05 -18.90 -0.57
C VAL A 64 -0.62 -19.40 0.72
N LYS A 65 -0.46 -20.70 0.94
CA LYS A 65 -0.92 -21.40 2.15
C LYS A 65 0.29 -21.94 2.92
N SER A 66 0.18 -21.94 4.23
CA SER A 66 1.21 -22.47 5.11
C SER A 66 0.60 -23.42 6.14
N PRO A 67 1.31 -24.48 6.54
CA PRO A 67 0.84 -25.38 7.60
C PRO A 67 0.80 -24.71 8.98
N ALA A 68 1.48 -23.58 9.14
CA ALA A 68 1.56 -22.83 10.39
C ALA A 68 1.73 -21.33 10.13
N LYS A 69 1.30 -20.51 11.08
CA LYS A 69 1.52 -19.06 11.05
C LYS A 69 3.00 -18.75 11.19
N ALA A 70 3.47 -17.86 10.34
CA ALA A 70 4.83 -17.37 10.39
C ALA A 70 4.91 -15.93 9.88
N SER A 71 6.01 -15.26 10.17
CA SER A 71 6.25 -13.95 9.61
C SER A 71 7.74 -13.63 9.53
N PHE A 72 8.11 -12.85 8.54
CA PHE A 72 9.46 -12.28 8.43
C PHE A 72 9.39 -10.90 7.78
N ILE A 73 10.47 -10.12 7.94
CA ILE A 73 10.56 -8.78 7.35
C ILE A 73 11.69 -8.78 6.33
N LEU A 74 11.32 -8.61 5.07
CA LEU A 74 12.26 -8.52 3.94
C LEU A 74 12.61 -7.05 3.69
N HIS A 75 13.90 -6.70 3.83
CA HIS A 75 14.35 -5.33 3.58
C HIS A 75 14.07 -4.92 2.11
N LYS A 76 13.74 -3.65 1.89
CA LYS A 76 13.38 -3.13 0.55
C LYS A 76 14.44 -3.37 -0.54
N LYS A 77 15.74 -3.39 -0.20
CA LYS A 77 16.79 -3.64 -1.19
C LYS A 77 16.72 -5.05 -1.79
N PRO A 78 16.79 -6.15 -0.99
CA PRO A 78 16.59 -7.49 -1.56
C PRO A 78 15.21 -7.66 -2.18
N ALA A 79 14.13 -7.08 -1.62
CA ALA A 79 12.81 -7.13 -2.24
C ALA A 79 12.80 -6.55 -3.66
N SER A 80 13.46 -5.40 -3.86
CA SER A 80 13.60 -4.78 -5.18
C SER A 80 14.39 -5.65 -6.16
N ILE A 81 15.48 -6.29 -5.70
CA ILE A 81 16.28 -7.20 -6.53
C ILE A 81 15.45 -8.42 -6.94
N ILE A 82 14.82 -9.10 -5.98
CA ILE A 82 14.00 -10.29 -6.21
C ILE A 82 12.91 -9.98 -7.26
N LYS A 83 12.17 -8.90 -7.05
CA LYS A 83 11.15 -8.45 -8.01
C LYS A 83 11.70 -8.23 -9.42
N ALA A 84 12.92 -7.68 -9.54
CA ALA A 84 13.52 -7.34 -10.83
C ALA A 84 14.05 -8.55 -11.61
N ILE A 85 14.45 -9.63 -10.91
CA ILE A 85 15.08 -10.79 -11.54
C ILE A 85 14.12 -11.96 -11.79
N ILE A 86 12.92 -11.93 -11.21
CA ILE A 86 11.89 -12.93 -11.51
C ILE A 86 11.38 -12.67 -12.93
N GLY A 87 11.67 -13.61 -13.84
CA GLY A 87 11.21 -13.57 -15.23
C GLY A 87 9.73 -13.94 -15.37
N LYS A 88 9.14 -13.62 -16.50
CA LYS A 88 7.72 -13.94 -16.80
C LYS A 88 7.47 -15.44 -16.99
N ASP A 89 8.53 -16.21 -17.20
CA ASP A 89 8.56 -17.67 -17.38
C ASP A 89 8.66 -18.43 -16.06
N VAL A 90 8.83 -17.71 -14.94
CA VAL A 90 8.86 -18.31 -13.60
C VAL A 90 7.43 -18.47 -13.10
N GLU A 91 7.04 -19.71 -12.79
CA GLU A 91 5.70 -20.01 -12.26
C GLU A 91 5.65 -19.87 -10.74
N THR A 92 6.65 -20.42 -10.05
CA THR A 92 6.70 -20.46 -8.58
C THR A 92 8.07 -20.06 -8.04
N VAL A 93 8.09 -19.57 -6.81
CA VAL A 93 9.27 -19.22 -6.02
C VAL A 93 9.20 -19.96 -4.68
N ASP A 94 10.18 -20.79 -4.40
CA ASP A 94 10.34 -21.42 -3.09
C ASP A 94 11.05 -20.46 -2.14
N ILE A 95 10.41 -20.15 -1.03
CA ILE A 95 10.96 -19.26 0.00
C ILE A 95 11.22 -20.09 1.24
N ALA A 96 12.49 -20.25 1.62
CA ALA A 96 12.88 -20.83 2.89
C ALA A 96 13.45 -19.73 3.79
N PHE A 97 13.01 -19.68 5.06
CA PHE A 97 13.43 -18.64 5.98
C PHE A 97 13.55 -19.14 7.43
N ASP A 98 14.42 -18.51 8.15
CA ASP A 98 14.61 -18.65 9.61
C ASP A 98 14.46 -17.27 10.29
N SER A 99 14.89 -17.13 11.54
CA SER A 99 14.83 -15.87 12.29
C SER A 99 15.75 -14.76 11.76
N LYS A 100 16.70 -15.07 10.87
CA LYS A 100 17.77 -14.12 10.44
C LYS A 100 17.93 -14.03 8.93
N ASN A 101 17.61 -15.08 8.19
CA ASN A 101 17.90 -15.19 6.76
C ASN A 101 16.68 -15.70 6.02
N ALA A 102 16.60 -15.37 4.73
CA ALA A 102 15.69 -15.99 3.79
C ALA A 102 16.42 -16.33 2.49
N SER A 103 16.00 -17.43 1.87
CA SER A 103 16.41 -17.81 0.52
C SER A 103 15.18 -17.87 -0.39
N PHE A 104 15.35 -17.36 -1.59
CA PHE A 104 14.34 -17.34 -2.66
C PHE A 104 14.90 -18.14 -3.81
N CYS A 105 14.26 -19.26 -4.15
CA CYS A 105 14.72 -20.19 -5.18
C CYS A 105 13.70 -20.25 -6.32
N PHE A 106 14.15 -20.04 -7.56
CA PHE A 106 13.34 -20.15 -8.77
C PHE A 106 14.21 -20.48 -9.97
N GLY A 107 13.80 -21.45 -10.78
CA GLY A 107 14.62 -21.97 -11.88
C GLY A 107 16.02 -22.40 -11.40
N GLN A 108 17.06 -21.77 -11.96
CA GLN A 108 18.47 -21.99 -11.56
C GLN A 108 19.02 -20.86 -10.66
N THR A 109 18.15 -19.99 -10.19
CA THR A 109 18.54 -18.81 -9.40
C THR A 109 18.21 -19.03 -7.94
N MET A 110 19.15 -18.70 -7.07
CA MET A 110 18.94 -18.61 -5.63
C MET A 110 19.41 -17.26 -5.12
N VAL A 111 18.55 -16.57 -4.38
CA VAL A 111 18.87 -15.30 -3.71
C VAL A 111 18.81 -15.54 -2.21
N ILE A 112 19.95 -15.34 -1.53
CA ILE A 112 20.01 -15.44 -0.06
C ILE A 112 20.18 -14.03 0.49
N CYS A 113 19.38 -13.65 1.47
CA CYS A 113 19.44 -12.35 2.11
C CYS A 113 19.24 -12.42 3.62
N ARG A 114 19.74 -11.41 4.32
CA ARG A 114 19.42 -11.20 5.73
C ARG A 114 18.06 -10.54 5.87
N LEU A 115 17.31 -11.03 6.84
CA LEU A 115 16.04 -10.45 7.25
C LEU A 115 16.26 -9.29 8.23
N VAL A 116 15.30 -8.38 8.28
CA VAL A 116 15.28 -7.32 9.29
C VAL A 116 14.83 -7.94 10.61
N VAL A 117 15.69 -7.84 11.60
CA VAL A 117 15.38 -8.35 12.96
C VAL A 117 14.55 -7.28 13.69
N GLY A 118 13.45 -7.71 14.29
CA GLY A 118 12.58 -6.82 15.07
C GLY A 118 11.12 -7.19 14.96
N LYS A 119 10.30 -6.53 15.77
CA LYS A 119 8.85 -6.71 15.74
C LYS A 119 8.23 -5.65 14.84
N TYR A 120 7.51 -6.07 13.81
CA TYR A 120 6.72 -5.15 13.00
C TYR A 120 5.57 -4.55 13.85
N PRO A 121 5.20 -3.27 13.65
CA PRO A 121 4.05 -2.67 14.31
C PRO A 121 2.77 -3.48 14.08
N LYS A 122 1.83 -3.41 15.04
CA LYS A 122 0.52 -4.08 14.92
C LYS A 122 -0.33 -3.37 13.87
N TYR A 123 -0.05 -3.61 12.61
CA TYR A 123 -0.68 -2.92 11.48
C TYR A 123 -2.20 -3.11 11.42
N ARG A 124 -2.71 -4.25 11.87
CA ARG A 124 -4.15 -4.56 11.87
C ARG A 124 -4.96 -3.62 12.76
N ASP A 125 -4.33 -3.08 13.83
CA ASP A 125 -4.99 -2.19 14.77
C ASP A 125 -5.25 -0.78 14.19
N VAL A 126 -4.53 -0.42 13.11
CA VAL A 126 -4.69 0.89 12.45
C VAL A 126 -5.59 0.85 11.22
N ILE A 127 -6.01 -0.34 10.78
CA ILE A 127 -6.94 -0.51 9.66
C ILE A 127 -8.34 -0.11 10.12
N PRO A 128 -8.96 0.95 9.55
CA PRO A 128 -10.30 1.36 9.94
C PRO A 128 -11.34 0.28 9.61
N GLN A 129 -12.23 0.01 10.56
CA GLN A 129 -13.28 -1.00 10.39
C GLN A 129 -14.67 -0.39 10.11
N ASN A 130 -14.87 0.90 10.48
CA ASN A 130 -16.20 1.51 10.54
C ASN A 130 -16.34 2.74 9.62
N ASN A 131 -15.54 2.83 8.56
CA ASN A 131 -15.60 3.93 7.59
C ASN A 131 -16.86 3.78 6.73
N SER A 132 -17.90 4.55 7.05
CA SER A 132 -19.24 4.45 6.44
C SER A 132 -19.46 5.38 5.25
N ASN A 133 -18.68 6.46 5.12
CA ASN A 133 -18.78 7.38 3.98
C ASN A 133 -17.96 6.82 2.81
N VAL A 134 -18.58 6.60 1.68
CA VAL A 134 -17.99 5.86 0.56
C VAL A 134 -17.94 6.72 -0.69
N LEU A 135 -16.75 6.95 -1.21
CA LEU A 135 -16.48 7.61 -2.49
C LEU A 135 -16.05 6.56 -3.52
N LYS A 136 -16.75 6.48 -4.65
CA LYS A 136 -16.32 5.73 -5.84
C LYS A 136 -15.95 6.71 -6.95
N ILE A 137 -14.76 6.55 -7.53
CA ILE A 137 -14.21 7.53 -8.48
C ILE A 137 -13.18 6.89 -9.42
N ASN A 138 -13.04 7.46 -10.62
CA ASN A 138 -12.00 7.05 -11.56
C ASN A 138 -10.61 7.42 -11.01
N ARG A 139 -9.72 6.43 -10.89
CA ARG A 139 -8.38 6.55 -10.32
C ARG A 139 -7.51 7.55 -11.11
N ALA A 140 -7.50 7.46 -12.43
CA ALA A 140 -6.64 8.30 -13.26
C ALA A 140 -7.08 9.78 -13.21
N GLN A 141 -8.39 10.03 -13.21
CA GLN A 141 -8.92 11.39 -13.05
C GLN A 141 -8.54 11.97 -11.69
N LEU A 142 -8.75 11.21 -10.60
CA LEU A 142 -8.38 11.65 -9.25
C LEU A 142 -6.89 11.96 -9.16
N LEU A 143 -6.02 11.05 -9.62
CA LEU A 143 -4.57 11.24 -9.61
C LEU A 143 -4.15 12.51 -10.35
N ASN A 144 -4.68 12.73 -11.55
CA ASN A 144 -4.35 13.89 -12.36
C ASN A 144 -4.83 15.20 -11.72
N THR A 145 -6.02 15.21 -11.14
CA THR A 145 -6.54 16.38 -10.41
C THR A 145 -5.69 16.68 -9.16
N VAL A 146 -5.36 15.67 -8.36
CA VAL A 146 -4.47 15.85 -7.20
C VAL A 146 -3.12 16.42 -7.63
N ARG A 147 -2.51 15.90 -8.70
CA ARG A 147 -1.24 16.41 -9.24
C ARG A 147 -1.31 17.88 -9.64
N ARG A 148 -2.37 18.30 -10.37
CA ARG A 148 -2.54 19.70 -10.78
C ARG A 148 -2.74 20.62 -9.58
N VAL A 149 -3.67 20.30 -8.71
CA VAL A 149 -4.01 21.13 -7.55
C VAL A 149 -2.83 21.24 -6.58
N SER A 150 -2.07 20.16 -6.39
CA SER A 150 -0.93 20.12 -5.47
C SER A 150 0.22 21.07 -5.83
N VAL A 151 0.27 21.56 -7.09
CA VAL A 151 1.25 22.58 -7.50
C VAL A 151 1.11 23.86 -6.68
N CYS A 152 -0.12 24.19 -6.28
CA CYS A 152 -0.45 25.36 -5.48
C CYS A 152 -0.44 25.09 -3.96
N ALA A 153 -0.12 23.89 -3.54
CA ALA A 153 0.01 23.56 -2.11
C ALA A 153 1.27 24.20 -1.50
N ASN A 154 1.17 24.60 -0.23
CA ASN A 154 2.33 25.05 0.53
C ASN A 154 3.42 23.99 0.53
N LYS A 155 4.65 24.35 0.18
CA LYS A 155 5.77 23.42 -0.05
C LYS A 155 6.25 22.69 1.22
N ALA A 156 6.02 23.26 2.39
CA ALA A 156 6.41 22.64 3.65
C ALA A 156 5.39 21.59 4.12
N SER A 157 4.09 21.87 3.94
CA SER A 157 3.02 20.97 4.41
C SER A 157 2.53 20.01 3.33
N ASN A 158 2.59 20.39 2.05
CA ASN A 158 2.01 19.69 0.90
C ASN A 158 0.52 19.34 1.10
N HIS A 159 -0.20 20.19 1.86
CA HIS A 159 -1.57 19.93 2.26
C HIS A 159 -2.55 20.21 1.12
N ILE A 160 -3.43 19.26 0.87
CA ILE A 160 -4.59 19.40 0.00
C ILE A 160 -5.85 19.06 0.79
N LYS A 161 -6.96 19.65 0.39
CA LYS A 161 -8.27 19.47 1.01
C LYS A 161 -9.22 18.77 0.02
N PHE A 162 -9.89 17.73 0.46
CA PHE A 162 -11.01 17.11 -0.21
C PHE A 162 -12.30 17.62 0.44
N ASP A 163 -13.21 18.17 -0.34
CA ASP A 163 -14.55 18.54 0.05
C ASP A 163 -15.53 17.64 -0.69
N LEU A 164 -16.14 16.73 0.06
CA LEU A 164 -17.02 15.68 -0.43
C LEU A 164 -18.46 16.07 -0.21
N GLN A 165 -19.24 16.10 -1.26
CA GLN A 165 -20.66 16.35 -1.24
C GLN A 165 -21.39 15.38 -2.16
N ASN A 166 -22.71 15.27 -2.04
CA ASN A 166 -23.48 14.38 -2.91
C ASN A 166 -23.18 14.64 -4.39
N GLY A 167 -22.64 13.62 -5.07
CA GLY A 167 -22.31 13.60 -6.49
C GLY A 167 -21.06 14.41 -6.90
N SER A 168 -20.33 15.04 -5.96
CA SER A 168 -19.16 15.84 -6.31
C SER A 168 -18.04 15.81 -5.27
N LEU A 169 -16.81 15.86 -5.76
CA LEU A 169 -15.59 16.07 -4.98
C LEU A 169 -14.92 17.35 -5.47
N GLU A 170 -14.64 18.29 -4.56
CA GLU A 170 -13.76 19.41 -4.82
C GLU A 170 -12.42 19.18 -4.13
N ILE A 171 -11.33 19.28 -4.88
CA ILE A 171 -9.96 19.22 -4.35
C ILE A 171 -9.40 20.64 -4.41
N SER A 172 -8.86 21.11 -3.30
CA SER A 172 -8.26 22.44 -3.21
C SER A 172 -6.93 22.43 -2.48
N ALA A 173 -6.09 23.39 -2.82
CA ALA A 173 -4.82 23.67 -2.15
C ALA A 173 -4.57 25.17 -2.14
N GLN A 174 -3.81 25.65 -1.16
CA GLN A 174 -3.42 27.06 -1.08
C GLN A 174 -2.06 27.21 -0.41
N ASP A 175 -1.35 28.25 -0.82
CA ASP A 175 -0.17 28.75 -0.13
C ASP A 175 -0.36 30.24 0.13
N LEU A 176 -0.67 30.56 1.39
CA LEU A 176 -0.92 31.95 1.81
C LEU A 176 0.33 32.82 1.73
N GLY A 177 1.53 32.20 1.88
CA GLY A 177 2.79 32.95 1.79
C GLY A 177 3.08 33.50 0.41
N PHE A 178 2.60 32.82 -0.63
CA PHE A 178 2.74 33.23 -2.03
C PHE A 178 1.43 33.73 -2.65
N SER A 179 0.35 33.80 -1.88
CA SER A 179 -0.98 34.20 -2.34
C SER A 179 -1.46 33.42 -3.56
N ILE A 180 -1.18 32.12 -3.59
CA ILE A 180 -1.63 31.21 -4.64
C ILE A 180 -2.64 30.20 -4.08
N ALA A 181 -3.63 29.87 -4.90
CA ALA A 181 -4.61 28.84 -4.60
C ALA A 181 -5.05 28.15 -5.89
N ALA A 182 -5.46 26.90 -5.77
CA ALA A 182 -6.11 26.16 -6.83
C ALA A 182 -7.26 25.33 -6.26
N TYR A 183 -8.29 25.15 -7.06
CA TYR A 183 -9.34 24.18 -6.78
C TYR A 183 -9.82 23.55 -8.08
N GLU A 184 -10.26 22.32 -8.00
CA GLU A 184 -10.82 21.59 -9.12
C GLU A 184 -11.97 20.72 -8.63
N LYS A 185 -13.12 20.80 -9.31
CA LYS A 185 -14.32 20.05 -8.99
C LYS A 185 -14.52 18.92 -10.00
N MET A 186 -14.85 17.74 -9.51
CA MET A 186 -15.08 16.57 -10.33
C MET A 186 -16.35 15.83 -9.90
N GLN A 187 -16.99 15.15 -10.85
CA GLN A 187 -18.13 14.29 -10.58
C GLN A 187 -17.65 12.97 -9.99
N CYS A 188 -18.40 12.46 -9.03
CA CYS A 188 -18.12 11.19 -8.38
C CYS A 188 -19.40 10.54 -7.87
N GLN A 189 -19.32 9.29 -7.47
CA GLN A 189 -20.35 8.63 -6.67
C GLN A 189 -19.93 8.72 -5.22
N TYR A 190 -20.66 9.50 -4.44
CA TYR A 190 -20.41 9.65 -3.02
C TYR A 190 -21.66 9.32 -2.24
N ASP A 191 -21.56 8.34 -1.35
CA ASP A 191 -22.59 7.91 -0.40
C ASP A 191 -22.06 8.17 1.02
N GLY A 192 -22.62 9.20 1.63
CA GLY A 192 -22.23 9.65 2.97
C GLY A 192 -22.62 11.09 3.25
N GLU A 193 -22.34 11.51 4.48
CA GLU A 193 -22.55 12.89 4.92
C GLU A 193 -21.51 13.83 4.30
N PRO A 194 -21.83 15.11 4.07
CA PRO A 194 -20.84 16.10 3.62
C PRO A 194 -19.60 16.08 4.50
N LEU A 195 -18.44 15.91 3.90
CA LEU A 195 -17.19 15.71 4.62
C LEU A 195 -16.07 16.55 4.01
N THR A 196 -15.35 17.28 4.86
CA THR A 196 -14.08 17.93 4.48
C THR A 196 -12.93 17.24 5.21
N ILE A 197 -11.95 16.74 4.44
CA ILE A 197 -10.79 16.03 4.98
C ILE A 197 -9.51 16.47 4.27
N GLY A 198 -8.40 16.56 5.01
CA GLY A 198 -7.11 16.97 4.51
C GLY A 198 -6.13 15.83 4.36
N PHE A 199 -5.31 15.89 3.30
CA PHE A 199 -4.25 14.92 3.04
C PHE A 199 -2.94 15.62 2.65
N LYS A 200 -1.83 14.93 2.86
CA LYS A 200 -0.57 15.31 2.20
C LYS A 200 -0.55 14.75 0.78
N SER A 201 -0.53 15.63 -0.22
CA SER A 201 -0.62 15.26 -1.63
C SER A 201 0.40 14.20 -2.09
N PRO A 202 1.69 14.19 -1.64
CA PRO A 202 2.63 13.17 -2.06
C PRO A 202 2.18 11.75 -1.72
N PHE A 203 1.55 11.54 -0.56
CA PHE A 203 1.11 10.21 -0.16
C PHE A 203 -0.06 9.71 -1.00
N ILE A 204 -1.06 10.58 -1.25
CA ILE A 204 -2.17 10.26 -2.17
C ILE A 204 -1.65 9.96 -3.58
N ILE A 205 -0.76 10.82 -4.11
CA ILE A 205 -0.18 10.62 -5.44
C ILE A 205 0.55 9.29 -5.52
N GLU A 206 1.31 8.94 -4.50
CA GLU A 206 2.10 7.71 -4.47
C GLU A 206 1.20 6.46 -4.43
N ILE A 207 0.18 6.46 -3.57
CA ILE A 207 -0.79 5.35 -3.50
C ILE A 207 -1.50 5.19 -4.86
N LEU A 208 -2.09 6.27 -5.37
CA LEU A 208 -2.84 6.24 -6.63
C LEU A 208 -1.98 5.86 -7.85
N SER A 209 -0.69 6.21 -7.84
CA SER A 209 0.25 5.88 -8.91
C SER A 209 0.63 4.38 -8.93
N ASN A 210 0.57 3.72 -7.77
CA ASN A 210 0.95 2.32 -7.62
C ASN A 210 -0.26 1.35 -7.60
N MET A 211 -1.48 1.87 -7.63
CA MET A 211 -2.69 1.05 -7.79
C MET A 211 -2.95 0.75 -9.27
N ASN A 212 -3.20 -0.51 -9.60
CA ASN A 212 -3.55 -0.95 -10.95
C ASN A 212 -5.05 -1.24 -11.04
N CYS A 213 -5.87 -0.18 -11.08
CA CYS A 213 -7.32 -0.26 -11.23
C CYS A 213 -7.86 0.91 -12.05
N GLY A 214 -9.00 0.74 -12.69
CA GLY A 214 -9.69 1.81 -13.41
C GLY A 214 -10.44 2.73 -12.47
N GLU A 215 -11.20 2.15 -11.56
CA GLU A 215 -11.95 2.84 -10.51
C GLU A 215 -11.46 2.41 -9.13
N LEU A 216 -11.58 3.31 -8.17
CA LEU A 216 -11.27 3.03 -6.77
C LEU A 216 -12.41 3.45 -5.85
N VAL A 217 -12.39 2.89 -4.67
CA VAL A 217 -13.26 3.25 -3.56
C VAL A 217 -12.41 3.83 -2.44
N MET A 218 -12.76 5.02 -1.98
CA MET A 218 -12.23 5.58 -0.74
C MET A 218 -13.32 5.53 0.33
N LYS A 219 -12.95 5.10 1.53
CA LYS A 219 -13.88 5.04 2.66
C LYS A 219 -13.38 5.91 3.79
N PHE A 220 -14.28 6.71 4.35
CA PHE A 220 -13.99 7.67 5.42
C PHE A 220 -14.94 7.45 6.59
N LEU A 221 -14.50 7.76 7.79
CA LEU A 221 -15.39 7.91 8.94
C LEU A 221 -15.64 9.39 9.22
N ASP A 222 -14.59 10.15 9.42
CA ASP A 222 -14.61 11.58 9.71
C ASP A 222 -13.32 12.28 9.19
N SER A 223 -13.17 13.55 9.50
CA SER A 223 -12.03 14.37 9.04
C SER A 223 -10.70 14.12 9.75
N LYS A 224 -10.67 13.25 10.76
CA LYS A 224 -9.50 13.05 11.64
C LYS A 224 -8.96 11.62 11.59
N ARG A 225 -9.75 10.69 11.13
CA ARG A 225 -9.39 9.26 11.08
C ARG A 225 -8.88 8.88 9.72
N ALA A 226 -8.08 7.82 9.70
CA ALA A 226 -7.48 7.31 8.49
C ALA A 226 -8.54 6.91 7.44
N ALA A 227 -8.29 7.25 6.19
CA ALA A 227 -9.08 6.81 5.06
C ALA A 227 -8.58 5.47 4.53
N LEU A 228 -9.50 4.65 4.03
CA LEU A 228 -9.20 3.43 3.25
C LEU A 228 -9.26 3.75 1.77
N ILE A 229 -8.34 3.19 1.00
CA ILE A 229 -8.32 3.28 -0.48
C ILE A 229 -8.23 1.85 -1.02
N LEU A 230 -9.22 1.46 -1.80
CA LEU A 230 -9.38 0.11 -2.33
C LEU A 230 -9.66 0.17 -3.83
N PRO A 231 -9.30 -0.84 -4.64
CA PRO A 231 -9.86 -1.03 -5.97
C PRO A 231 -11.38 -1.14 -5.87
N ALA A 232 -12.13 -0.61 -6.86
CA ALA A 232 -13.59 -0.70 -6.87
C ALA A 232 -14.08 -2.10 -7.25
N GLU A 233 -13.32 -2.79 -8.09
CA GLU A 233 -13.57 -4.17 -8.50
C GLU A 233 -12.49 -5.05 -7.87
N GLU A 234 -12.92 -6.11 -7.20
CA GLU A 234 -12.02 -7.19 -6.79
C GLU A 234 -11.82 -8.06 -8.03
N GLU A 235 -10.63 -8.03 -8.63
CA GLU A 235 -10.25 -9.05 -9.61
C GLU A 235 -10.10 -10.37 -8.84
N GLU A 236 -10.89 -11.39 -9.20
CA GLU A 236 -10.94 -12.68 -8.49
C GLU A 236 -9.57 -13.41 -8.50
N GLU A 237 -8.70 -13.09 -9.46
CA GLU A 237 -7.40 -13.72 -9.69
C GLU A 237 -6.21 -12.94 -9.15
N SER A 238 -6.37 -11.72 -8.67
CA SER A 238 -5.29 -10.91 -8.12
C SER A 238 -5.41 -10.72 -6.61
N GLY A 239 -4.30 -10.45 -5.96
CA GLY A 239 -4.29 -10.15 -4.53
C GLY A 239 -5.05 -8.86 -4.21
N LYS A 240 -5.64 -8.81 -3.03
CA LYS A 240 -6.41 -7.64 -2.55
C LYS A 240 -5.48 -6.57 -2.02
N ILE A 241 -5.56 -5.37 -2.62
CA ILE A 241 -4.77 -4.21 -2.19
C ILE A 241 -5.63 -3.30 -1.32
N CYS A 242 -5.07 -2.86 -0.20
CA CYS A 242 -5.67 -1.88 0.69
C CYS A 242 -4.63 -0.81 1.03
N GLY A 243 -4.92 0.43 0.69
CA GLY A 243 -4.16 1.60 1.12
C GLY A 243 -4.83 2.32 2.28
N ILE A 244 -4.05 2.77 3.25
CA ILE A 244 -4.52 3.51 4.43
C ILE A 244 -3.70 4.78 4.55
N ILE A 245 -4.36 5.91 4.76
CA ILE A 245 -3.73 7.22 4.83
C ILE A 245 -4.46 8.13 5.83
#